data_9b0456254f04c302e89ce6082651367e
#
_entry.id   9b0456254f04c302e89ce6082651367e
#
_cell.length_a   1.000
_cell.length_b   1.000
_cell.length_c   1.000
_cell.angle_alpha   90.00
_cell.angle_beta   90.00
_cell.angle_gamma   90.00
#
_symmetry.space_group_name_H-M   'P 1'
#
loop_
_entity.id
_entity.type
_entity.pdbx_description
1 polymer ?
#
loop_
_entity_poly.entity_id
_entity_poly.type
_entity_poly.pdbx_seq_one_letter_code
_entity_poly.pdbx_strand_id
1 'polypeptide(L)'
;MATLQAHQHGKSKVRVGRVWRPSPSDAASNTPQHTFAEYEVDTMLESDMAHAYTTDSNKGMTATDTQKNTVYYVAKQLTSYSSPEQFALAIGSHFVKEYPLVSRAKITVKLLPWSRYHNEHHHGFVHMGSQTRTARVVVSRGAGGTCLVESVVAGVSGMKILKTTQSGYAGFLHDAYTVLPDTHERILATSMASTWSYSTESLPRTAKEYDETYAKVLDACLETFFGPPQTGVYSPSVQYTLYQMGKRVIQVVPQ
;
A
#
# COMPACT_ATOMS: atom_id res chain seq x y z
N MET A 1 -38.27 -4.79 15.03
CA MET A 1 -37.42 -5.94 14.65
C MET A 1 -36.05 -5.43 14.22
N ALA A 2 -34.98 -6.11 14.58
CA ALA A 2 -33.65 -5.78 14.05
C ALA A 2 -33.56 -6.23 12.59
N THR A 3 -32.92 -5.41 11.74
CA THR A 3 -32.72 -5.72 10.31
C THR A 3 -31.23 -5.65 9.99
N LEU A 4 -30.70 -6.69 9.36
CA LEU A 4 -29.33 -6.71 8.86
C LEU A 4 -29.21 -5.78 7.63
N GLN A 5 -28.46 -4.68 7.78
CA GLN A 5 -28.29 -3.70 6.70
C GLN A 5 -27.15 -4.06 5.76
N ALA A 6 -26.03 -4.52 6.28
CA ALA A 6 -24.87 -4.93 5.52
C ALA A 6 -24.03 -5.91 6.35
N HIS A 7 -23.26 -6.75 5.68
CA HIS A 7 -22.33 -7.65 6.33
C HIS A 7 -21.10 -7.87 5.44
N GLN A 8 -20.00 -8.18 6.08
CA GLN A 8 -18.76 -8.60 5.47
C GLN A 8 -17.97 -9.45 6.45
N HIS A 9 -17.09 -10.29 5.96
CA HIS A 9 -16.22 -11.10 6.80
C HIS A 9 -14.85 -11.25 6.15
N GLY A 10 -13.81 -11.48 6.96
CA GLY A 10 -12.47 -11.49 6.44
C GLY A 10 -11.42 -12.08 7.35
N LYS A 11 -10.19 -12.03 6.88
CA LYS A 11 -9.00 -12.46 7.59
C LYS A 11 -7.96 -11.35 7.52
N SER A 12 -7.36 -11.01 8.67
CA SER A 12 -6.36 -9.95 8.75
C SER A 12 -4.98 -10.51 9.09
N LYS A 13 -3.94 -9.73 8.72
CA LYS A 13 -2.54 -9.98 9.04
C LYS A 13 -2.02 -11.34 8.56
N VAL A 14 -2.46 -11.76 7.38
CA VAL A 14 -1.91 -12.96 6.72
C VAL A 14 -0.55 -12.59 6.16
N ARG A 15 0.52 -13.16 6.71
CA ARG A 15 1.90 -12.89 6.26
C ARG A 15 2.38 -13.98 5.33
N VAL A 16 3.00 -13.57 4.22
CA VAL A 16 3.59 -14.47 3.24
C VAL A 16 4.88 -13.88 2.66
N GLY A 17 5.97 -14.66 2.75
CA GLY A 17 7.24 -14.35 2.11
C GLY A 17 7.38 -15.12 0.80
N ARG A 18 7.89 -14.46 -0.24
CA ARG A 18 8.21 -15.08 -1.54
C ARG A 18 9.65 -14.81 -1.91
N VAL A 19 10.31 -15.87 -2.39
CA VAL A 19 11.63 -15.80 -3.01
C VAL A 19 11.50 -16.24 -4.46
N TRP A 20 11.94 -15.41 -5.38
CA TRP A 20 12.10 -15.77 -6.78
C TRP A 20 13.58 -15.98 -7.08
N ARG A 21 13.87 -17.14 -7.62
CA ARG A 21 15.23 -17.52 -8.02
C ARG A 21 15.27 -17.51 -9.54
N PRO A 22 16.28 -16.87 -10.14
CA PRO A 22 16.48 -16.98 -11.59
C PRO A 22 16.63 -18.43 -12.00
N SER A 23 16.17 -18.76 -13.20
CA SER A 23 16.41 -20.08 -13.76
C SER A 23 17.91 -20.28 -14.04
N PRO A 24 18.45 -21.50 -13.93
CA PRO A 24 19.81 -21.81 -14.39
C PRO A 24 20.04 -21.45 -15.87
N SER A 25 18.98 -21.42 -16.69
CA SER A 25 19.04 -20.98 -18.10
C SER A 25 19.17 -19.47 -18.28
N ASP A 26 18.85 -18.66 -17.26
CA ASP A 26 19.02 -17.19 -17.28
C ASP A 26 20.45 -16.76 -16.88
N ALA A 27 21.35 -17.72 -16.70
CA ALA A 27 22.72 -17.56 -16.22
C ALA A 27 23.70 -16.93 -17.23
N ALA A 28 23.27 -15.91 -17.97
CA ALA A 28 24.20 -15.02 -18.69
C ALA A 28 24.99 -14.09 -17.73
N SER A 29 24.63 -14.05 -16.44
CA SER A 29 25.41 -13.38 -15.38
C SER A 29 25.98 -14.41 -14.41
N ASN A 30 27.22 -14.24 -13.99
CA ASN A 30 28.01 -15.16 -13.16
C ASN A 30 27.41 -15.58 -11.81
N THR A 31 26.28 -15.01 -11.39
CA THR A 31 25.50 -15.39 -10.19
C THR A 31 24.13 -14.73 -10.19
N PRO A 32 23.06 -15.50 -10.32
CA PRO A 32 21.72 -14.96 -10.38
C PRO A 32 21.25 -14.42 -9.02
N GLN A 33 20.86 -13.15 -8.97
CA GLN A 33 20.33 -12.52 -7.74
C GLN A 33 18.91 -12.99 -7.45
N HIS A 34 18.66 -13.46 -6.23
CA HIS A 34 17.31 -13.75 -5.76
C HIS A 34 16.52 -12.45 -5.57
N THR A 35 15.22 -12.50 -5.80
CA THR A 35 14.30 -11.44 -5.40
C THR A 35 13.48 -11.92 -4.20
N PHE A 36 13.28 -11.07 -3.22
CA PHE A 36 12.49 -11.37 -2.03
C PHE A 36 11.44 -10.28 -1.80
N ALA A 37 10.23 -10.69 -1.44
CA ALA A 37 9.20 -9.81 -0.94
C ALA A 37 8.43 -10.51 0.18
N GLU A 38 8.07 -9.74 1.21
CA GLU A 38 7.18 -10.17 2.29
C GLU A 38 5.96 -9.27 2.31
N TYR A 39 4.79 -9.89 2.26
CA TYR A 39 3.51 -9.20 2.27
C TYR A 39 2.73 -9.51 3.55
N GLU A 40 2.05 -8.50 4.09
CA GLU A 40 0.98 -8.66 5.06
C GLU A 40 -0.34 -8.32 4.36
N VAL A 41 -1.31 -9.24 4.40
CA VAL A 41 -2.55 -9.16 3.62
C VAL A 41 -3.75 -9.21 4.55
N ASP A 42 -4.68 -8.27 4.35
CA ASP A 42 -6.03 -8.32 4.89
C ASP A 42 -7.01 -8.59 3.76
N THR A 43 -7.91 -9.54 3.97
CA THR A 43 -9.02 -9.85 3.06
C THR A 43 -10.34 -9.50 3.74
N MET A 44 -11.26 -8.92 2.99
CA MET A 44 -12.63 -8.65 3.44
C MET A 44 -13.58 -8.89 2.28
N LEU A 45 -14.50 -9.85 2.47
CA LEU A 45 -15.44 -10.28 1.44
C LEU A 45 -16.86 -9.81 1.78
N GLU A 46 -17.52 -9.22 0.81
CA GLU A 46 -18.98 -9.05 0.77
C GLU A 46 -19.54 -10.19 -0.07
N SER A 47 -20.56 -10.87 0.46
CA SER A 47 -21.10 -12.07 -0.16
C SER A 47 -22.60 -12.13 0.07
N ASP A 48 -23.34 -12.86 -0.78
CA ASP A 48 -24.76 -13.12 -0.55
C ASP A 48 -24.93 -14.22 0.51
N MET A 49 -24.73 -13.84 1.78
CA MET A 49 -24.71 -14.77 2.91
C MET A 49 -25.42 -14.19 4.14
N ALA A 50 -26.47 -13.40 3.96
CA ALA A 50 -27.26 -12.86 5.07
C ALA A 50 -27.79 -13.98 5.99
N HIS A 51 -28.07 -15.16 5.44
CA HIS A 51 -28.51 -16.34 6.16
C HIS A 51 -27.54 -16.82 7.24
N ALA A 52 -26.23 -16.63 7.05
CA ALA A 52 -25.23 -16.98 8.06
C ALA A 52 -25.33 -16.13 9.34
N TYR A 53 -25.99 -14.99 9.27
CA TYR A 53 -26.22 -14.07 10.39
C TYR A 53 -27.64 -14.18 10.97
N THR A 54 -28.59 -14.62 10.16
CA THR A 54 -30.02 -14.55 10.51
C THR A 54 -30.67 -15.91 10.73
N THR A 55 -30.10 -17.02 10.23
CA THR A 55 -30.73 -18.35 10.24
C THR A 55 -29.81 -19.49 10.67
N ASP A 56 -28.68 -19.20 11.29
CA ASP A 56 -27.72 -20.21 11.78
C ASP A 56 -27.24 -21.21 10.69
N SER A 57 -27.11 -20.74 9.45
CA SER A 57 -26.67 -21.58 8.33
C SER A 57 -25.39 -21.06 7.70
N ASN A 58 -24.32 -21.85 7.74
CA ASN A 58 -23.04 -21.54 7.10
C ASN A 58 -22.94 -22.03 5.65
N LYS A 59 -24.07 -22.41 5.02
CA LYS A 59 -24.08 -22.98 3.67
C LYS A 59 -23.49 -22.01 2.65
N GLY A 60 -22.43 -22.43 1.94
CA GLY A 60 -21.76 -21.63 0.91
C GLY A 60 -20.82 -20.55 1.44
N MET A 61 -20.66 -20.40 2.75
CA MET A 61 -19.78 -19.40 3.35
C MET A 61 -18.30 -19.69 3.02
N THR A 62 -17.57 -18.71 2.53
CA THR A 62 -16.12 -18.79 2.36
C THR A 62 -15.46 -18.61 3.73
N ALA A 63 -15.01 -19.72 4.34
CA ALA A 63 -14.40 -19.67 5.67
C ALA A 63 -13.16 -18.73 5.69
N THR A 64 -12.89 -18.11 6.85
CA THR A 64 -11.72 -17.25 7.01
C THR A 64 -10.40 -18.02 6.89
N ASP A 65 -10.39 -19.32 7.20
CA ASP A 65 -9.26 -20.22 6.92
C ASP A 65 -9.02 -20.37 5.42
N THR A 66 -10.08 -20.56 4.65
CA THR A 66 -10.01 -20.58 3.17
C THR A 66 -9.45 -19.26 2.63
N GLN A 67 -9.88 -18.12 3.17
CA GLN A 67 -9.34 -16.82 2.76
C GLN A 67 -7.83 -16.71 3.02
N LYS A 68 -7.36 -17.17 4.19
CA LYS A 68 -5.92 -17.23 4.51
C LYS A 68 -5.17 -18.12 3.51
N ASN A 69 -5.66 -19.32 3.26
CA ASN A 69 -5.01 -20.29 2.37
C ASN A 69 -5.03 -19.82 0.90
N THR A 70 -6.06 -19.09 0.49
CA THR A 70 -6.13 -18.46 -0.83
C THR A 70 -5.03 -17.43 -1.03
N VAL A 71 -4.68 -16.64 -0.01
CA VAL A 71 -3.53 -15.70 -0.07
C VAL A 71 -2.25 -16.48 -0.37
N TYR A 72 -1.99 -17.60 0.30
CA TYR A 72 -0.81 -18.43 0.06
C TYR A 72 -0.85 -19.08 -1.33
N TYR A 73 -2.02 -19.54 -1.77
CA TYR A 73 -2.20 -20.12 -3.09
C TYR A 73 -1.87 -19.11 -4.18
N VAL A 74 -2.46 -17.91 -4.14
CA VAL A 74 -2.21 -16.85 -5.12
C VAL A 74 -0.74 -16.41 -5.08
N ALA A 75 -0.15 -16.24 -3.89
CA ALA A 75 1.28 -15.94 -3.75
C ALA A 75 2.16 -17.00 -4.42
N LYS A 76 1.80 -18.30 -4.32
CA LYS A 76 2.54 -19.39 -4.96
C LYS A 76 2.47 -19.33 -6.49
N GLN A 77 1.40 -18.80 -7.07
CA GLN A 77 1.23 -18.66 -8.52
C GLN A 77 2.05 -17.50 -9.13
N LEU A 78 2.57 -16.59 -8.31
CA LEU A 78 3.41 -15.49 -8.80
C LEU A 78 4.73 -16.04 -9.34
N THR A 79 4.94 -15.92 -10.64
CA THR A 79 6.18 -16.40 -11.33
C THR A 79 7.34 -15.43 -11.20
N SER A 80 7.06 -14.15 -10.94
CA SER A 80 8.04 -13.08 -10.73
C SER A 80 7.59 -12.17 -9.58
N TYR A 81 8.44 -11.22 -9.19
CA TYR A 81 8.07 -10.18 -8.24
C TYR A 81 6.77 -9.47 -8.68
N SER A 82 5.91 -9.22 -7.72
CA SER A 82 4.65 -8.52 -7.90
C SER A 82 4.59 -7.31 -6.97
N SER A 83 4.16 -6.17 -7.47
CA SER A 83 3.86 -5.03 -6.61
C SER A 83 2.69 -5.35 -5.65
N PRO A 84 2.55 -4.67 -4.51
CA PRO A 84 1.41 -4.89 -3.62
C PRO A 84 0.07 -4.65 -4.30
N GLU A 85 -0.01 -3.71 -5.26
CA GLU A 85 -1.21 -3.44 -6.05
C GLU A 85 -1.59 -4.63 -6.93
N GLN A 86 -0.62 -5.18 -7.68
CA GLN A 86 -0.86 -6.35 -8.54
C GLN A 86 -1.22 -7.58 -7.71
N PHE A 87 -0.55 -7.80 -6.58
CA PHE A 87 -0.86 -8.91 -5.70
C PHE A 87 -2.27 -8.78 -5.11
N ALA A 88 -2.67 -7.58 -4.69
CA ALA A 88 -4.03 -7.31 -4.22
C ALA A 88 -5.09 -7.53 -5.31
N LEU A 89 -4.81 -7.08 -6.55
CA LEU A 89 -5.68 -7.32 -7.71
C LEU A 89 -5.84 -8.81 -8.01
N ALA A 90 -4.74 -9.57 -7.96
CA ALA A 90 -4.76 -11.01 -8.19
C ALA A 90 -5.61 -11.74 -7.14
N ILE A 91 -5.46 -11.41 -5.85
CA ILE A 91 -6.25 -11.99 -4.76
C ILE A 91 -7.73 -11.63 -4.90
N GLY A 92 -8.05 -10.33 -5.11
CA GLY A 92 -9.42 -9.87 -5.25
C GLY A 92 -10.14 -10.49 -6.44
N SER A 93 -9.46 -10.57 -7.58
CA SER A 93 -9.99 -11.22 -8.78
C SER A 93 -10.20 -12.71 -8.58
N HIS A 94 -9.30 -13.39 -7.87
CA HIS A 94 -9.45 -14.81 -7.55
C HIS A 94 -10.72 -15.05 -6.70
N PHE A 95 -10.94 -14.27 -5.63
CA PHE A 95 -12.14 -14.42 -4.81
C PHE A 95 -13.43 -14.20 -5.62
N VAL A 96 -13.47 -13.19 -6.45
CA VAL A 96 -14.65 -12.88 -7.25
C VAL A 96 -14.90 -13.97 -8.31
N LYS A 97 -13.86 -14.55 -8.91
CA LYS A 97 -14.00 -15.59 -9.95
C LYS A 97 -14.40 -16.94 -9.37
N GLU A 98 -13.68 -17.40 -8.35
CA GLU A 98 -13.78 -18.78 -7.87
C GLU A 98 -14.93 -19.02 -6.87
N TYR A 99 -15.41 -17.96 -6.20
CA TYR A 99 -16.46 -18.09 -5.16
C TYR A 99 -17.75 -17.41 -5.61
N PRO A 100 -18.74 -18.15 -6.12
CA PRO A 100 -19.96 -17.59 -6.75
C PRO A 100 -20.74 -16.62 -5.86
N LEU A 101 -20.77 -16.86 -4.53
CA LEU A 101 -21.47 -16.00 -3.59
C LEU A 101 -20.71 -14.72 -3.24
N VAL A 102 -19.42 -14.62 -3.57
CA VAL A 102 -18.63 -13.40 -3.32
C VAL A 102 -19.01 -12.36 -4.38
N SER A 103 -19.67 -11.31 -3.95
CA SER A 103 -20.05 -10.18 -4.80
C SER A 103 -18.93 -9.12 -4.90
N ARG A 104 -18.12 -8.97 -3.82
CA ARG A 104 -17.08 -7.94 -3.73
C ARG A 104 -15.96 -8.36 -2.79
N ALA A 105 -14.73 -8.14 -3.20
CA ALA A 105 -13.53 -8.41 -2.43
C ALA A 105 -12.75 -7.11 -2.20
N LYS A 106 -12.50 -6.78 -0.94
CA LYS A 106 -11.66 -5.66 -0.51
C LYS A 106 -10.35 -6.25 0.02
N ILE A 107 -9.26 -5.99 -0.65
CA ILE A 107 -7.95 -6.54 -0.33
C ILE A 107 -7.01 -5.40 0.04
N THR A 108 -6.37 -5.50 1.20
CA THR A 108 -5.28 -4.61 1.59
C THR A 108 -4.00 -5.41 1.66
N VAL A 109 -2.95 -4.92 1.00
CA VAL A 109 -1.62 -5.53 1.01
C VAL A 109 -0.62 -4.49 1.50
N LYS A 110 0.21 -4.90 2.44
CA LYS A 110 1.40 -4.15 2.85
C LYS A 110 2.63 -4.91 2.37
N LEU A 111 3.51 -4.24 1.66
CA LEU A 111 4.84 -4.74 1.34
C LEU A 111 5.79 -4.29 2.43
N LEU A 112 6.37 -5.26 3.15
CA LEU A 112 7.29 -4.99 4.25
C LEU A 112 8.66 -4.56 3.72
N PRO A 113 9.37 -3.65 4.43
CA PRO A 113 10.53 -2.95 3.91
C PRO A 113 11.80 -3.80 3.99
N TRP A 114 11.93 -4.78 3.13
CA TRP A 114 13.16 -5.53 2.94
C TRP A 114 14.02 -4.92 1.85
N SER A 115 15.28 -4.66 2.12
CA SER A 115 16.27 -4.18 1.17
C SER A 115 17.38 -5.20 1.01
N ARG A 116 17.91 -5.30 -0.19
CA ARG A 116 19.07 -6.13 -0.45
C ARG A 116 20.30 -5.58 0.28
N TYR A 117 21.05 -6.46 0.94
CA TYR A 117 22.29 -6.07 1.59
C TYR A 117 23.32 -5.63 0.55
N HIS A 118 23.92 -4.45 0.75
CA HIS A 118 24.90 -3.83 -0.14
C HIS A 118 24.50 -3.73 -1.63
N ASN A 119 23.20 -3.78 -1.96
CA ASN A 119 22.66 -3.78 -3.33
C ASN A 119 23.19 -4.89 -4.26
N GLU A 120 24.25 -5.58 -3.89
CA GLU A 120 24.95 -6.58 -4.69
C GLU A 120 24.82 -8.00 -4.12
N HIS A 121 24.43 -8.15 -2.87
CA HIS A 121 24.36 -9.47 -2.24
C HIS A 121 23.31 -10.36 -2.91
N HIS A 122 23.69 -11.52 -3.40
CA HIS A 122 22.85 -12.36 -4.24
C HIS A 122 21.57 -12.87 -3.54
N HIS A 123 21.62 -13.12 -2.25
CA HIS A 123 20.54 -13.73 -1.47
C HIS A 123 20.39 -13.18 -0.04
N GLY A 124 21.04 -12.07 0.29
CA GLY A 124 20.99 -11.44 1.61
C GLY A 124 20.08 -10.21 1.62
N PHE A 125 19.22 -10.10 2.64
CA PHE A 125 18.27 -9.00 2.80
C PHE A 125 18.23 -8.52 4.24
N VAL A 126 17.98 -7.22 4.43
CA VAL A 126 17.85 -6.56 5.74
C VAL A 126 16.49 -5.87 5.81
N HIS A 127 15.80 -6.01 6.93
CA HIS A 127 14.56 -5.31 7.18
C HIS A 127 14.82 -3.85 7.56
N MET A 128 14.21 -2.90 6.83
CA MET A 128 14.51 -1.47 6.87
C MET A 128 13.42 -0.68 7.59
N GLY A 129 13.47 -0.63 8.91
CA GLY A 129 12.63 0.27 9.71
C GLY A 129 11.13 0.03 9.61
N SER A 130 10.35 1.11 9.74
CA SER A 130 8.88 1.08 9.86
C SER A 130 8.12 1.55 8.63
N GLN A 131 8.81 2.08 7.62
CA GLN A 131 8.17 2.52 6.40
C GLN A 131 7.58 1.33 5.65
N THR A 132 6.30 1.40 5.33
CA THR A 132 5.58 0.31 4.67
C THR A 132 4.85 0.86 3.45
N ARG A 133 5.04 0.22 2.30
CA ARG A 133 4.23 0.48 1.10
C ARG A 133 2.91 -0.26 1.23
N THR A 134 1.81 0.39 0.88
CA THR A 134 0.46 -0.16 1.02
C THR A 134 -0.29 -0.11 -0.29
N ALA A 135 -1.15 -1.10 -0.52
CA ALA A 135 -2.15 -1.08 -1.59
C ALA A 135 -3.50 -1.54 -1.04
N ARG A 136 -4.57 -0.86 -1.46
CA ARG A 136 -5.95 -1.29 -1.21
C ARG A 136 -6.66 -1.38 -2.53
N VAL A 137 -7.26 -2.54 -2.78
CA VAL A 137 -7.97 -2.84 -4.02
C VAL A 137 -9.38 -3.30 -3.70
N VAL A 138 -10.34 -2.85 -4.51
CA VAL A 138 -11.71 -3.34 -4.47
C VAL A 138 -12.05 -3.93 -5.83
N VAL A 139 -12.44 -5.20 -5.83
CA VAL A 139 -12.90 -5.92 -7.03
C VAL A 139 -14.31 -6.42 -6.76
N SER A 140 -15.22 -6.20 -7.69
CA SER A 140 -16.60 -6.69 -7.62
C SER A 140 -16.93 -7.61 -8.79
N ARG A 141 -18.03 -8.33 -8.63
CA ARG A 141 -18.61 -9.17 -9.67
C ARG A 141 -19.45 -8.32 -10.61
N GLY A 142 -19.00 -8.22 -11.85
CA GLY A 142 -19.73 -7.59 -12.92
C GLY A 142 -20.71 -8.54 -13.61
N ALA A 143 -21.39 -8.03 -14.63
CA ALA A 143 -22.30 -8.80 -15.45
C ALA A 143 -21.59 -10.02 -16.08
N GLY A 144 -22.30 -11.17 -16.14
CA GLY A 144 -21.75 -12.42 -16.65
C GLY A 144 -20.62 -13.03 -15.81
N GLY A 145 -20.43 -12.59 -14.55
CA GLY A 145 -19.38 -13.12 -13.67
C GLY A 145 -17.98 -12.53 -13.92
N THR A 146 -17.89 -11.46 -14.71
CA THR A 146 -16.63 -10.76 -14.95
C THR A 146 -16.12 -10.08 -13.69
N CYS A 147 -14.80 -9.81 -13.60
CA CYS A 147 -14.23 -8.99 -12.53
C CYS A 147 -14.23 -7.53 -12.95
N LEU A 148 -14.80 -6.69 -12.11
CA LEU A 148 -14.77 -5.24 -12.22
C LEU A 148 -13.86 -4.67 -11.13
N VAL A 149 -12.79 -3.99 -11.51
CA VAL A 149 -11.95 -3.26 -10.57
C VAL A 149 -12.60 -1.93 -10.25
N GLU A 150 -13.09 -1.76 -9.02
CA GLU A 150 -13.76 -0.53 -8.59
C GLU A 150 -12.76 0.54 -8.14
N SER A 151 -11.68 0.13 -7.49
CA SER A 151 -10.65 1.07 -7.02
C SER A 151 -9.31 0.39 -6.81
N VAL A 152 -8.24 1.14 -7.04
CA VAL A 152 -6.86 0.82 -6.67
C VAL A 152 -6.27 2.03 -6.00
N VAL A 153 -5.95 1.91 -4.72
CA VAL A 153 -5.34 2.96 -3.89
C VAL A 153 -4.00 2.46 -3.40
N ALA A 154 -2.94 3.14 -3.76
CA ALA A 154 -1.60 2.87 -3.24
C ALA A 154 -1.23 3.88 -2.14
N GLY A 155 -0.19 3.58 -1.39
CA GLY A 155 0.27 4.49 -0.35
C GLY A 155 1.58 4.09 0.32
N VAL A 156 2.02 4.97 1.20
CA VAL A 156 3.12 4.77 2.13
C VAL A 156 2.64 5.12 3.54
N SER A 157 3.10 4.40 4.54
CA SER A 157 2.86 4.70 5.95
C SER A 157 4.12 4.50 6.78
N GLY A 158 4.20 5.20 7.92
CA GLY A 158 5.29 5.04 8.87
C GLY A 158 6.66 5.57 8.40
N MET A 159 6.68 6.42 7.36
CA MET A 159 7.89 7.09 6.90
C MET A 159 8.26 8.22 7.86
N LYS A 160 9.36 8.08 8.56
CA LYS A 160 9.86 9.11 9.48
C LYS A 160 10.84 10.02 8.77
N ILE A 161 10.57 11.32 8.81
CA ILE A 161 11.41 12.37 8.20
C ILE A 161 11.68 13.47 9.23
N LEU A 162 12.85 14.09 9.13
CA LEU A 162 13.30 15.12 10.05
C LEU A 162 14.23 16.09 9.34
N LYS A 163 14.04 17.37 9.60
CA LYS A 163 15.04 18.41 9.33
C LYS A 163 15.31 19.23 10.58
N THR A 164 16.57 19.56 10.79
CA THR A 164 17.05 20.18 12.03
C THR A 164 16.92 21.69 12.04
N THR A 165 16.64 22.28 10.90
CA THR A 165 16.50 23.73 10.65
C THR A 165 15.51 23.98 9.51
N GLN A 166 15.37 25.22 9.06
CA GLN A 166 14.49 25.61 7.96
C GLN A 166 13.02 25.30 8.24
N SER A 167 12.58 25.55 9.49
CA SER A 167 11.19 25.38 9.89
C SER A 167 10.85 26.40 10.99
N GLY A 168 9.62 26.88 10.97
CA GLY A 168 9.09 27.79 11.97
C GLY A 168 7.61 27.55 12.22
N TYR A 169 7.06 28.29 13.17
CA TYR A 169 5.64 28.43 13.41
C TYR A 169 5.38 29.72 14.17
N ALA A 170 4.75 30.70 13.55
CA ALA A 170 4.54 32.03 14.12
C ALA A 170 3.23 32.64 13.57
N GLY A 171 2.70 33.64 14.28
CA GLY A 171 1.48 34.35 13.88
C GLY A 171 0.18 33.56 14.10
N PHE A 172 0.21 32.49 14.89
CA PHE A 172 -0.98 31.75 15.27
C PHE A 172 -1.72 32.43 16.44
N LEU A 173 -2.97 32.01 16.71
CA LEU A 173 -3.77 32.56 17.81
C LEU A 173 -3.11 32.25 19.17
N HIS A 174 -2.91 33.31 19.96
CA HIS A 174 -2.47 33.20 21.35
C HIS A 174 -3.66 33.47 22.28
N ASP A 175 -3.88 32.56 23.22
CA ASP A 175 -4.92 32.68 24.25
C ASP A 175 -4.39 32.25 25.63
N ALA A 176 -5.28 32.16 26.63
CA ALA A 176 -4.92 31.80 28.00
C ALA A 176 -4.33 30.36 28.13
N TYR A 177 -4.48 29.52 27.13
CA TYR A 177 -4.01 28.12 27.10
C TYR A 177 -2.80 27.94 26.20
N THR A 178 -2.37 29.00 25.50
CA THR A 178 -1.24 28.95 24.57
C THR A 178 0.08 29.12 25.31
N VAL A 179 0.86 28.05 25.38
CA VAL A 179 2.21 28.06 25.99
C VAL A 179 3.32 28.18 24.94
N LEU A 180 3.03 27.75 23.69
CA LEU A 180 4.00 27.77 22.60
C LEU A 180 4.29 29.22 22.16
N PRO A 181 5.56 29.66 22.15
CA PRO A 181 5.92 30.97 21.60
C PRO A 181 5.99 30.92 20.07
N ASP A 182 5.89 32.08 19.44
CA ASP A 182 6.27 32.22 18.03
C ASP A 182 7.73 31.84 17.84
N THR A 183 7.99 31.06 16.80
CA THR A 183 9.37 30.68 16.47
C THR A 183 9.59 30.65 14.95
N HIS A 184 10.70 31.18 14.52
CA HIS A 184 11.13 31.16 13.11
C HIS A 184 12.23 30.13 12.84
N GLU A 185 12.68 29.45 13.88
CA GLU A 185 13.72 28.42 13.81
C GLU A 185 13.39 27.25 14.76
N ARG A 186 13.16 26.08 14.20
CA ARG A 186 12.89 24.87 14.96
C ARG A 186 13.21 23.60 14.19
N ILE A 187 13.34 22.48 14.90
CA ILE A 187 13.36 21.13 14.32
C ILE A 187 11.95 20.79 13.85
N LEU A 188 11.85 20.20 12.65
CA LEU A 188 10.62 19.61 12.14
C LEU A 188 10.80 18.11 11.94
N ALA A 189 10.25 17.32 12.87
CA ALA A 189 10.22 15.86 12.81
C ALA A 189 8.78 15.37 12.68
N THR A 190 8.53 14.44 11.78
CA THR A 190 7.19 13.90 11.55
C THR A 190 7.20 12.47 11.05
N SER A 191 6.07 11.79 11.20
CA SER A 191 5.77 10.54 10.50
C SER A 191 4.78 10.84 9.36
N MET A 192 5.21 10.59 8.15
CA MET A 192 4.41 10.82 6.95
C MET A 192 3.63 9.57 6.56
N ALA A 193 2.37 9.76 6.20
CA ALA A 193 1.56 8.81 5.45
C ALA A 193 0.97 9.53 4.23
N SER A 194 0.95 8.84 3.10
CA SER A 194 0.37 9.36 1.86
C SER A 194 -0.38 8.25 1.14
N THR A 195 -1.48 8.60 0.49
CA THR A 195 -2.24 7.69 -0.37
C THR A 195 -2.60 8.38 -1.67
N TRP A 196 -2.66 7.60 -2.75
CA TRP A 196 -3.11 8.06 -4.07
C TRP A 196 -3.93 6.97 -4.75
N SER A 197 -4.85 7.38 -5.60
CA SER A 197 -5.70 6.49 -6.38
C SER A 197 -5.19 6.40 -7.83
N TYR A 198 -5.26 5.21 -8.39
CA TYR A 198 -5.08 5.01 -9.83
C TYR A 198 -6.43 5.11 -10.55
N SER A 199 -6.43 5.63 -11.79
CA SER A 199 -7.59 5.50 -12.67
C SER A 199 -7.78 4.02 -13.04
N THR A 200 -8.98 3.50 -12.84
CA THR A 200 -9.29 2.10 -13.20
C THR A 200 -9.34 1.85 -14.70
N GLU A 201 -9.42 2.90 -15.50
CA GLU A 201 -9.40 2.84 -16.97
C GLU A 201 -7.98 2.66 -17.54
N SER A 202 -6.96 3.09 -16.77
CA SER A 202 -5.55 3.14 -17.19
C SER A 202 -4.58 2.61 -16.13
N LEU A 203 -4.89 1.46 -15.55
CA LEU A 203 -4.01 0.86 -14.53
C LEU A 203 -2.64 0.49 -15.12
N PRO A 204 -1.55 0.68 -14.37
CA PRO A 204 -0.25 0.12 -14.72
C PRO A 204 -0.33 -1.39 -14.94
N ARG A 205 0.43 -1.89 -15.93
CA ARG A 205 0.38 -3.30 -16.34
C ARG A 205 1.43 -4.16 -15.65
N THR A 206 2.54 -3.55 -15.25
CA THR A 206 3.70 -4.24 -14.69
C THR A 206 4.01 -3.79 -13.28
N ALA A 207 4.67 -4.63 -12.49
CA ALA A 207 5.17 -4.26 -11.16
C ALA A 207 6.11 -3.05 -11.23
N LYS A 208 6.94 -2.99 -12.27
CA LYS A 208 7.87 -1.88 -12.51
C LYS A 208 7.16 -0.53 -12.64
N GLU A 209 6.07 -0.46 -13.38
CA GLU A 209 5.29 0.79 -13.54
C GLU A 209 4.69 1.27 -12.22
N TYR A 210 4.19 0.33 -11.39
CA TYR A 210 3.74 0.66 -10.03
C TYR A 210 4.89 1.12 -9.13
N ASP A 211 6.06 0.48 -9.23
CA ASP A 211 7.26 0.82 -8.45
C ASP A 211 7.79 2.21 -8.85
N GLU A 212 7.82 2.52 -10.14
CA GLU A 212 8.21 3.84 -10.65
C GLU A 212 7.26 4.94 -10.18
N THR A 213 5.94 4.69 -10.17
CA THR A 213 4.96 5.64 -9.64
C THR A 213 5.16 5.87 -8.15
N TYR A 214 5.35 4.78 -7.38
CA TYR A 214 5.64 4.85 -5.95
C TYR A 214 6.90 5.69 -5.67
N ALA A 215 7.99 5.43 -6.39
CA ALA A 215 9.24 6.19 -6.27
C ALA A 215 9.03 7.68 -6.57
N LYS A 216 8.37 8.03 -7.68
CA LYS A 216 8.06 9.41 -8.06
C LYS A 216 7.26 10.15 -6.99
N VAL A 217 6.26 9.50 -6.38
CA VAL A 217 5.47 10.10 -5.30
C VAL A 217 6.33 10.39 -4.08
N LEU A 218 7.18 9.42 -3.66
CA LEU A 218 8.07 9.61 -2.53
C LEU A 218 9.10 10.72 -2.79
N ASP A 219 9.75 10.70 -3.94
CA ASP A 219 10.74 11.70 -4.32
C ASP A 219 10.12 13.11 -4.32
N ALA A 220 8.93 13.27 -4.92
CA ALA A 220 8.20 14.53 -4.91
C ALA A 220 7.90 15.05 -3.49
N CYS A 221 7.51 14.16 -2.58
CA CYS A 221 7.27 14.51 -1.19
C CYS A 221 8.57 14.91 -0.47
N LEU A 222 9.65 14.12 -0.64
CA LEU A 222 10.92 14.35 0.03
C LEU A 222 11.64 15.60 -0.50
N GLU A 223 11.67 15.80 -1.82
CA GLU A 223 12.20 17.02 -2.43
C GLU A 223 11.48 18.27 -1.93
N THR A 224 10.14 18.21 -1.80
CA THR A 224 9.35 19.33 -1.28
C THR A 224 9.60 19.59 0.19
N PHE A 225 9.81 18.53 0.99
CA PHE A 225 10.09 18.66 2.41
C PHE A 225 11.49 19.18 2.71
N PHE A 226 12.51 18.66 2.03
CA PHE A 226 13.90 18.97 2.31
C PHE A 226 14.41 20.14 1.49
N GLY A 227 13.99 20.28 0.22
CA GLY A 227 14.56 21.24 -0.72
C GLY A 227 15.97 20.87 -1.18
N PRO A 228 16.72 21.81 -1.79
CA PRO A 228 18.10 21.58 -2.23
C PRO A 228 19.02 21.19 -1.06
N PRO A 229 19.97 20.25 -1.25
CA PRO A 229 20.78 19.70 -0.15
C PRO A 229 21.58 20.71 0.66
N GLN A 230 22.04 21.79 0.02
CA GLN A 230 22.90 22.81 0.67
C GLN A 230 22.10 23.90 1.38
N THR A 231 20.91 24.23 0.89
CA THR A 231 20.12 25.38 1.36
C THR A 231 18.84 24.98 2.06
N GLY A 232 18.31 23.80 1.74
CA GLY A 232 16.99 23.37 2.21
C GLY A 232 15.85 24.21 1.62
N VAL A 233 14.67 24.05 2.18
CA VAL A 233 13.48 24.86 1.95
C VAL A 233 12.81 25.18 3.26
N TYR A 234 12.41 26.43 3.46
CA TYR A 234 11.75 26.86 4.71
C TYR A 234 10.31 26.35 4.77
N SER A 235 9.95 25.74 5.89
CA SER A 235 8.60 25.29 6.23
C SER A 235 7.98 26.23 7.28
N PRO A 236 7.11 27.16 6.91
CA PRO A 236 6.46 28.08 7.86
C PRO A 236 5.42 27.36 8.74
N SER A 237 4.94 26.21 8.30
CA SER A 237 4.03 25.32 9.05
C SER A 237 3.99 23.92 8.44
N VAL A 238 3.52 22.93 9.23
CA VAL A 238 3.25 21.57 8.73
C VAL A 238 2.17 21.60 7.65
N GLN A 239 1.12 22.40 7.83
CA GLN A 239 -0.02 22.52 6.91
C GLN A 239 0.43 23.02 5.52
N TYR A 240 1.22 24.08 5.49
CA TYR A 240 1.78 24.61 4.25
C TYR A 240 2.65 23.58 3.53
N THR A 241 3.56 22.95 4.27
CA THR A 241 4.46 21.93 3.72
C THR A 241 3.68 20.74 3.15
N LEU A 242 2.69 20.24 3.88
CA LEU A 242 1.81 19.15 3.44
C LEU A 242 1.07 19.50 2.14
N TYR A 243 0.52 20.71 2.05
CA TYR A 243 -0.15 21.18 0.84
C TYR A 243 0.80 21.26 -0.36
N GLN A 244 2.02 21.78 -0.16
CA GLN A 244 3.03 21.86 -1.24
C GLN A 244 3.48 20.45 -1.69
N MET A 245 3.62 19.48 -0.77
CA MET A 245 3.91 18.09 -1.10
C MET A 245 2.81 17.50 -2.00
N GLY A 246 1.55 17.62 -1.62
CA GLY A 246 0.42 17.15 -2.43
C GLY A 246 0.36 17.81 -3.81
N LYS A 247 0.56 19.13 -3.87
CA LYS A 247 0.63 19.88 -5.14
C LYS A 247 1.76 19.37 -6.05
N ARG A 248 2.94 19.11 -5.49
CA ARG A 248 4.08 18.58 -6.26
C ARG A 248 3.81 17.19 -6.79
N VAL A 249 3.21 16.30 -5.99
CA VAL A 249 2.84 14.95 -6.42
C VAL A 249 1.93 15.00 -7.65
N ILE A 250 0.87 15.81 -7.62
CA ILE A 250 -0.06 15.94 -8.76
C ILE A 250 0.62 16.45 -10.04
N GLN A 251 1.68 17.26 -9.91
CA GLN A 251 2.44 17.77 -11.05
C GLN A 251 3.34 16.71 -11.71
N VAL A 252 3.88 15.76 -10.95
CA VAL A 252 4.87 14.78 -11.43
C VAL A 252 4.30 13.41 -11.74
N VAL A 253 3.12 13.12 -11.22
CA VAL A 253 2.39 11.88 -11.51
C VAL A 253 1.14 12.27 -12.30
N PRO A 254 1.14 12.11 -13.62
CA PRO A 254 -0.05 12.37 -14.44
C PRO A 254 -1.18 11.42 -14.03
N GLN A 255 -2.41 11.96 -14.03
CA GLN A 255 -3.63 11.21 -13.74
C GLN A 255 -4.00 10.25 -14.88
#